data_ffc580ecc11a25385d7a0174d9dafba3
#
_entry.id   ffc580ecc11a25385d7a0174d9dafba3
#
_cell.length_a   1.000
_cell.length_b   1.000
_cell.length_c   1.000
_cell.angle_alpha   90.00
_cell.angle_beta   90.00
_cell.angle_gamma   90.00
#
_symmetry.space_group_name_H-M   'P 1'
#
loop_
_entity.id
_entity.type
_entity.pdbx_description
1 polymer ?
#
loop_
_entity_poly.entity_id
_entity_poly.type
_entity_poly.pdbx_seq_one_letter_code
_entity_poly.pdbx_strand_id
1 'polypeptide(L)'
;MIEQGKIMAMKKVKEEFQDIYNNPILNIGAQVGLPDPANIMVWRCTMTGPQDTPFAGGLFFLKIQFPDNYPNSRPEVCFLTPIYHINVNHKAHQGEALGHVCISTLNWWNPQCNIREVLTDIFALFYLSNPESPYGMDRANEFRGNKSLYDAKCKFFTQKYAAMNINQQTYTNDWDFTYPSK
;
A
#
# COMPACT_ATOMS: atom_id res chain seq x y z
N MET A 1 -18.10 -14.57 23.25
CA MET A 1 -17.92 -13.14 22.88
C MET A 1 -16.86 -12.95 21.81
N ILE A 2 -15.65 -13.54 21.90
CA ILE A 2 -14.56 -13.38 20.88
C ILE A 2 -14.99 -13.95 19.52
N GLU A 3 -15.60 -15.12 19.49
CA GLU A 3 -16.05 -15.79 18.26
C GLU A 3 -17.15 -14.99 17.53
N GLN A 4 -18.05 -14.34 18.26
CA GLN A 4 -19.10 -13.51 17.69
C GLN A 4 -18.53 -12.22 17.06
N GLY A 5 -17.50 -11.63 17.67
CA GLY A 5 -16.78 -10.48 17.10
C GLY A 5 -16.13 -10.83 15.78
N LYS A 6 -15.45 -11.96 15.71
CA LYS A 6 -14.80 -12.44 14.48
C LYS A 6 -15.79 -12.71 13.35
N ILE A 7 -16.94 -13.31 13.65
CA ILE A 7 -18.02 -13.53 12.67
C ILE A 7 -18.52 -12.20 12.11
N MET A 8 -18.71 -11.19 12.96
CA MET A 8 -19.14 -9.85 12.52
C MET A 8 -18.06 -9.17 11.67
N ALA A 9 -16.78 -9.27 12.06
CA ALA A 9 -15.67 -8.76 11.26
C ALA A 9 -15.62 -9.41 9.87
N MET A 10 -15.69 -10.74 9.80
CA MET A 10 -15.73 -11.47 8.52
C MET A 10 -16.90 -11.05 7.64
N LYS A 11 -18.10 -10.84 8.22
CA LYS A 11 -19.27 -10.36 7.48
C LYS A 11 -19.01 -8.97 6.89
N LYS A 12 -18.52 -8.03 7.70
CA LYS A 12 -18.19 -6.66 7.25
C LYS A 12 -17.13 -6.66 6.17
N VAL A 13 -16.06 -7.42 6.34
CA VAL A 13 -14.98 -7.58 5.34
C VAL A 13 -15.53 -8.14 4.02
N LYS A 14 -16.40 -9.14 4.09
CA LYS A 14 -17.04 -9.71 2.90
C LYS A 14 -17.94 -8.69 2.17
N GLU A 15 -18.69 -7.89 2.89
CA GLU A 15 -19.53 -6.83 2.34
C GLU A 15 -18.68 -5.80 1.58
N GLU A 16 -17.57 -5.33 2.18
CA GLU A 16 -16.65 -4.39 1.54
C GLU A 16 -15.92 -4.99 0.32
N PHE A 17 -15.54 -6.27 0.41
CA PHE A 17 -14.95 -6.97 -0.74
C PHE A 17 -15.92 -7.02 -1.92
N GLN A 18 -17.17 -7.41 -1.66
CA GLN A 18 -18.21 -7.48 -2.68
C GLN A 18 -18.53 -6.10 -3.26
N ASP A 19 -18.55 -5.06 -2.42
CA ASP A 19 -18.77 -3.71 -2.89
C ASP A 19 -17.67 -3.27 -3.88
N ILE A 20 -16.40 -3.44 -3.52
CA ILE A 20 -15.29 -3.04 -4.40
C ILE A 20 -15.21 -3.92 -5.65
N TYR A 21 -15.50 -5.22 -5.52
CA TYR A 21 -15.49 -6.15 -6.65
C TYR A 21 -16.58 -5.82 -7.68
N ASN A 22 -17.79 -5.51 -7.21
CA ASN A 22 -18.93 -5.17 -8.07
C ASN A 22 -18.90 -3.73 -8.57
N ASN A 23 -18.33 -2.82 -7.79
CA ASN A 23 -18.19 -1.40 -8.08
C ASN A 23 -16.71 -1.00 -8.02
N PRO A 24 -15.87 -1.37 -9.01
CA PRO A 24 -14.45 -1.08 -9.00
C PRO A 24 -14.16 0.42 -8.87
N ILE A 25 -13.05 0.74 -8.21
CA ILE A 25 -12.59 2.12 -8.07
C ILE A 25 -11.86 2.51 -9.37
N LEU A 26 -12.61 2.81 -10.42
CA LEU A 26 -12.11 2.98 -11.79
C LEU A 26 -11.00 4.03 -11.91
N ASN A 27 -11.10 5.10 -11.14
CA ASN A 27 -10.17 6.24 -11.26
C ASN A 27 -8.78 5.98 -10.68
N ILE A 28 -8.61 4.89 -9.92
CA ILE A 28 -7.33 4.57 -9.26
C ILE A 28 -6.69 3.27 -9.78
N GLY A 29 -7.32 2.60 -10.74
CA GLY A 29 -6.79 1.36 -11.31
C GLY A 29 -6.54 0.26 -10.27
N ALA A 30 -7.27 0.29 -9.15
CA ALA A 30 -7.13 -0.69 -8.08
C ALA A 30 -8.00 -1.91 -8.36
N GLN A 31 -7.41 -3.10 -8.17
CA GLN A 31 -8.13 -4.37 -8.24
C GLN A 31 -7.88 -5.15 -6.94
N VAL A 32 -8.92 -5.76 -6.41
CA VAL A 32 -8.85 -6.59 -5.20
C VAL A 32 -9.08 -8.06 -5.53
N GLY A 33 -8.42 -8.94 -4.81
CA GLY A 33 -8.56 -10.37 -4.92
C GLY A 33 -8.23 -11.08 -3.61
N LEU A 34 -8.58 -12.35 -3.53
CA LEU A 34 -8.26 -13.22 -2.39
C LEU A 34 -7.09 -14.12 -2.76
N PRO A 35 -5.93 -14.01 -2.08
CA PRO A 35 -4.81 -14.92 -2.29
C PRO A 35 -5.16 -16.35 -1.87
N ASP A 36 -6.03 -16.50 -0.87
CA ASP A 36 -6.64 -17.74 -0.43
C ASP A 36 -8.17 -17.57 -0.39
N PRO A 37 -8.94 -18.23 -1.26
CA PRO A 37 -10.39 -18.12 -1.28
C PRO A 37 -11.08 -18.53 0.04
N ALA A 38 -10.41 -19.35 0.86
CA ALA A 38 -10.93 -19.76 2.17
C ALA A 38 -10.72 -18.68 3.26
N ASN A 39 -9.90 -17.67 3.00
CA ASN A 39 -9.54 -16.64 3.99
C ASN A 39 -9.91 -15.22 3.51
N ILE A 40 -11.14 -14.80 3.80
CA ILE A 40 -11.62 -13.45 3.47
C ILE A 40 -10.90 -12.33 4.23
N MET A 41 -10.20 -12.65 5.32
CA MET A 41 -9.52 -11.66 6.18
C MET A 41 -8.17 -11.20 5.63
N VAL A 42 -7.73 -11.73 4.50
CA VAL A 42 -6.50 -11.32 3.81
C VAL A 42 -6.82 -11.05 2.35
N TRP A 43 -6.59 -9.81 1.91
CA TRP A 43 -6.75 -9.44 0.51
C TRP A 43 -5.41 -9.14 -0.13
N ARG A 44 -5.38 -9.35 -1.44
CA ARG A 44 -4.37 -8.80 -2.32
C ARG A 44 -4.99 -7.71 -3.16
N CYS A 45 -4.32 -6.56 -3.23
CA CYS A 45 -4.70 -5.48 -4.12
C CYS A 45 -3.57 -5.22 -5.12
N THR A 46 -3.93 -4.85 -6.35
CA THR A 46 -3.00 -4.29 -7.33
C THR A 46 -3.35 -2.84 -7.60
N MET A 47 -2.33 -1.99 -7.78
CA MET A 47 -2.48 -0.61 -8.22
C MET A 47 -1.49 -0.30 -9.33
N THR A 48 -1.94 0.40 -10.35
CA THR A 48 -1.06 0.89 -11.43
C THR A 48 -0.56 2.28 -11.08
N GLY A 49 0.74 2.51 -11.19
CA GLY A 49 1.33 3.83 -11.00
C GLY A 49 0.83 4.82 -12.06
N PRO A 50 0.32 6.01 -11.65
CA PRO A 50 -0.24 6.99 -12.58
C PRO A 50 0.79 7.52 -13.57
N GLN A 51 0.35 7.81 -14.81
CA GLN A 51 1.24 8.19 -15.91
C GLN A 51 2.04 9.47 -15.67
N ASP A 52 1.47 10.44 -14.97
CA ASP A 52 2.10 11.74 -14.72
C ASP A 52 2.93 11.76 -13.42
N THR A 53 3.36 10.58 -12.94
CA THR A 53 4.13 10.44 -11.72
C THR A 53 5.44 9.66 -11.94
N PRO A 54 6.41 9.74 -11.04
CA PRO A 54 7.62 8.91 -11.09
C PRO A 54 7.34 7.40 -11.00
N PHE A 55 6.11 7.01 -10.70
CA PHE A 55 5.65 5.63 -10.57
C PHE A 55 5.00 5.09 -11.85
N ALA A 56 4.97 5.88 -12.93
CA ALA A 56 4.34 5.53 -14.20
C ALA A 56 4.83 4.18 -14.74
N GLY A 57 3.89 3.37 -15.22
CA GLY A 57 4.17 2.04 -15.78
C GLY A 57 4.49 0.97 -14.75
N GLY A 58 4.46 1.30 -13.45
CA GLY A 58 4.61 0.32 -12.37
C GLY A 58 3.30 -0.38 -12.04
N LEU A 59 3.38 -1.68 -11.72
CA LEU A 59 2.29 -2.44 -11.10
C LEU A 59 2.70 -2.79 -9.67
N PHE A 60 1.96 -2.23 -8.72
CA PHE A 60 2.24 -2.39 -7.29
C PHE A 60 1.24 -3.34 -6.66
N PHE A 61 1.76 -4.30 -5.91
CA PHE A 61 0.95 -5.23 -5.13
C PHE A 61 0.95 -4.82 -3.67
N LEU A 62 -0.22 -4.89 -3.05
CA LEU A 62 -0.44 -4.62 -1.64
C LEU A 62 -1.09 -5.84 -0.97
N LYS A 63 -0.79 -6.02 0.30
CA LYS A 63 -1.51 -6.91 1.21
C LYS A 63 -2.36 -6.06 2.15
N ILE A 64 -3.62 -6.45 2.33
CA ILE A 64 -4.51 -5.92 3.35
C ILE A 64 -4.87 -7.06 4.27
N GLN A 65 -4.61 -6.92 5.57
CA GLN A 65 -4.93 -7.91 6.58
C GLN A 65 -5.86 -7.31 7.63
N PHE A 66 -6.99 -7.96 7.83
CA PHE A 66 -8.03 -7.49 8.75
C PHE A 66 -7.87 -8.14 10.13
N PRO A 67 -8.03 -7.36 11.22
CA PRO A 67 -8.08 -7.90 12.57
C PRO A 67 -9.43 -8.55 12.87
N ASP A 68 -9.46 -9.48 13.83
CA ASP A 68 -10.67 -10.21 14.22
C ASP A 68 -11.78 -9.32 14.82
N ASN A 69 -11.46 -8.08 15.16
CA ASN A 69 -12.42 -7.08 15.67
C ASN A 69 -12.70 -5.94 14.69
N TYR A 70 -12.35 -6.12 13.39
CA TYR A 70 -12.67 -5.14 12.35
C TYR A 70 -14.18 -4.84 12.33
N PRO A 71 -14.64 -3.58 12.18
CA PRO A 71 -13.88 -2.36 11.91
C PRO A 71 -13.45 -1.58 13.16
N ASN A 72 -13.56 -2.14 14.37
CA ASN A 72 -13.14 -1.42 15.59
C ASN A 72 -11.63 -1.17 15.65
N SER A 73 -10.84 -2.08 15.08
CA SER A 73 -9.42 -1.86 14.84
C SER A 73 -9.13 -1.73 13.35
N ARG A 74 -8.14 -0.91 13.01
CA ARG A 74 -7.70 -0.68 11.64
C ARG A 74 -7.15 -1.96 11.00
N PRO A 75 -7.25 -2.11 9.66
CA PRO A 75 -6.52 -3.14 8.94
C PRO A 75 -5.02 -2.79 8.89
N GLU A 76 -4.19 -3.79 8.68
CA GLU A 76 -2.80 -3.62 8.27
C GLU A 76 -2.71 -3.57 6.76
N VAL A 77 -2.00 -2.58 6.23
CA VAL A 77 -1.80 -2.42 4.78
C VAL A 77 -0.33 -2.23 4.48
N CYS A 78 0.19 -3.12 3.64
CA CYS A 78 1.60 -3.10 3.24
C CYS A 78 1.74 -3.26 1.73
N PHE A 79 2.64 -2.48 1.14
CA PHE A 79 3.15 -2.81 -0.19
C PHE A 79 3.94 -4.12 -0.13
N LEU A 80 3.68 -5.00 -1.09
CA LEU A 80 4.48 -6.21 -1.32
C LEU A 80 5.55 -5.94 -2.38
N THR A 81 5.25 -5.06 -3.34
CA THR A 81 6.21 -4.57 -4.30
C THR A 81 7.07 -3.48 -3.64
N PRO A 82 8.40 -3.61 -3.64
CA PRO A 82 9.26 -2.53 -3.14
C PRO A 82 8.99 -1.21 -3.85
N ILE A 83 8.77 -0.17 -3.06
CA ILE A 83 8.50 1.19 -3.55
C ILE A 83 9.39 2.22 -2.84
N TYR A 84 10.04 3.08 -3.59
CA TYR A 84 10.80 4.19 -3.01
C TYR A 84 9.87 5.35 -2.73
N HIS A 85 9.38 5.45 -1.48
CA HIS A 85 8.37 6.45 -1.09
C HIS A 85 8.56 6.90 0.35
N ILE A 86 8.40 8.21 0.63
CA ILE A 86 8.59 8.76 1.99
C ILE A 86 7.56 8.27 3.00
N ASN A 87 6.36 7.91 2.56
CA ASN A 87 5.28 7.43 3.43
C ASN A 87 5.15 5.90 3.47
N VAL A 88 6.16 5.18 2.97
CA VAL A 88 6.20 3.72 3.00
C VAL A 88 7.42 3.24 3.77
N ASN A 89 7.20 2.35 4.74
CA ASN A 89 8.27 1.77 5.54
C ASN A 89 9.21 0.93 4.66
N HIS A 90 10.48 1.26 4.68
CA HIS A 90 11.52 0.59 3.88
C HIS A 90 12.61 -0.09 4.73
N LYS A 91 12.45 -0.06 6.05
CA LYS A 91 13.37 -0.70 7.00
C LYS A 91 12.53 -1.44 8.03
N ALA A 92 12.88 -2.68 8.34
CA ALA A 92 12.28 -3.37 9.47
C ALA A 92 12.60 -2.57 10.75
N HIS A 93 11.60 -1.98 11.38
CA HIS A 93 11.77 -1.14 12.55
C HIS A 93 10.63 -1.33 13.53
N GLN A 94 10.95 -1.55 14.81
CA GLN A 94 10.01 -1.56 15.94
C GLN A 94 8.74 -2.41 15.75
N GLY A 95 8.84 -3.56 15.07
CA GLY A 95 7.70 -4.48 14.87
C GLY A 95 6.78 -4.13 13.70
N GLU A 96 7.04 -3.07 12.95
CA GLU A 96 6.31 -2.76 11.72
C GLU A 96 6.90 -3.50 10.52
N ALA A 97 6.03 -4.06 9.69
CA ALA A 97 6.42 -4.77 8.49
C ALA A 97 7.01 -3.83 7.43
N LEU A 98 7.91 -4.36 6.61
CA LEU A 98 8.31 -3.69 5.37
C LEU A 98 7.08 -3.40 4.51
N GLY A 99 7.08 -2.24 3.84
CA GLY A 99 5.98 -1.83 2.98
C GLY A 99 4.79 -1.23 3.70
N HIS A 100 4.78 -1.19 5.03
CA HIS A 100 3.69 -0.57 5.79
C HIS A 100 3.50 0.89 5.38
N VAL A 101 2.22 1.30 5.25
CA VAL A 101 1.85 2.61 4.67
C VAL A 101 1.39 3.56 5.77
N CYS A 102 1.95 4.77 5.76
CA CYS A 102 1.48 5.88 6.60
C CYS A 102 0.52 6.77 5.82
N ILE A 103 -0.77 6.66 6.10
CA ILE A 103 -1.84 7.48 5.53
C ILE A 103 -2.81 7.95 6.60
N SER A 104 -3.50 9.05 6.33
CA SER A 104 -4.40 9.69 7.30
C SER A 104 -5.51 8.77 7.75
N THR A 105 -6.19 8.07 6.84
CA THR A 105 -7.29 7.16 7.15
C THR A 105 -6.88 6.05 8.11
N LEU A 106 -5.67 5.47 7.97
CA LEU A 106 -5.17 4.46 8.90
C LEU A 106 -4.68 5.04 10.23
N ASN A 107 -4.13 6.26 10.23
CA ASN A 107 -3.65 6.92 11.44
C ASN A 107 -4.79 7.41 12.34
N TRP A 108 -5.90 7.84 11.74
CA TRP A 108 -7.10 8.35 12.42
C TRP A 108 -8.30 7.42 12.23
N TRP A 109 -8.02 6.10 12.23
CA TRP A 109 -9.02 5.08 11.99
C TRP A 109 -10.17 5.16 12.99
N ASN A 110 -11.37 5.01 12.48
CA ASN A 110 -12.58 4.80 13.26
C ASN A 110 -13.51 3.80 12.52
N PRO A 111 -14.52 3.21 13.19
CA PRO A 111 -15.36 2.16 12.58
C PRO A 111 -16.21 2.61 11.37
N GLN A 112 -16.26 3.88 11.05
CA GLN A 112 -16.97 4.40 9.86
C GLN A 112 -16.05 4.42 8.62
N CYS A 113 -14.73 4.35 8.81
CA CYS A 113 -13.78 4.21 7.70
C CYS A 113 -13.97 2.86 6.99
N ASN A 114 -13.60 2.82 5.72
CA ASN A 114 -13.73 1.63 4.88
C ASN A 114 -12.50 1.47 3.96
N ILE A 115 -12.39 0.30 3.34
CA ILE A 115 -11.23 -0.01 2.49
C ILE A 115 -11.20 0.82 1.21
N ARG A 116 -12.34 1.23 0.68
CA ARG A 116 -12.41 2.11 -0.49
C ARG A 116 -11.69 3.44 -0.22
N GLU A 117 -11.89 4.04 0.95
CA GLU A 117 -11.19 5.25 1.38
C GLU A 117 -9.69 5.00 1.55
N VAL A 118 -9.31 3.89 2.19
CA VAL A 118 -7.91 3.48 2.37
C VAL A 118 -7.19 3.35 1.01
N LEU A 119 -7.80 2.65 0.04
CA LEU A 119 -7.23 2.48 -1.29
C LEU A 119 -7.12 3.81 -2.04
N THR A 120 -8.09 4.71 -1.86
CA THR A 120 -8.07 6.05 -2.45
C THR A 120 -6.94 6.90 -1.87
N ASP A 121 -6.74 6.87 -0.55
CA ASP A 121 -5.65 7.59 0.10
C ASP A 121 -4.27 7.04 -0.32
N ILE A 122 -4.12 5.72 -0.44
CA ILE A 122 -2.88 5.11 -0.93
C ILE A 122 -2.59 5.55 -2.37
N PHE A 123 -3.62 5.58 -3.21
CA PHE A 123 -3.44 6.06 -4.59
C PHE A 123 -3.05 7.54 -4.64
N ALA A 124 -3.61 8.36 -3.76
CA ALA A 124 -3.25 9.78 -3.66
C ALA A 124 -1.76 9.99 -3.32
N LEU A 125 -1.12 9.06 -2.59
CA LEU A 125 0.31 9.13 -2.29
C LEU A 125 1.19 9.10 -3.55
N PHE A 126 0.77 8.48 -4.65
CA PHE A 126 1.52 8.52 -5.90
C PHE A 126 1.69 9.95 -6.46
N TYR A 127 0.74 10.84 -6.15
CA TYR A 127 0.77 12.25 -6.54
C TYR A 127 1.29 13.17 -5.43
N LEU A 128 0.87 12.90 -4.20
CA LEU A 128 1.01 13.81 -3.06
C LEU A 128 1.71 13.10 -1.90
N SER A 129 3.02 12.96 -2.01
CA SER A 129 3.83 12.51 -0.87
C SER A 129 3.70 13.49 0.31
N ASN A 130 3.50 12.95 1.52
CA ASN A 130 3.39 13.76 2.73
C ASN A 130 4.72 13.78 3.50
N PRO A 131 5.55 14.84 3.35
CA PRO A 131 6.83 14.94 4.04
C PRO A 131 6.71 15.28 5.54
N GLU A 132 5.51 15.63 6.02
CA GLU A 132 5.28 15.97 7.44
C GLU A 132 5.03 14.71 8.29
N SER A 133 4.72 13.57 7.65
CA SER A 133 4.55 12.28 8.33
C SER A 133 5.33 11.16 7.61
N PRO A 134 6.67 11.26 7.52
CA PRO A 134 7.49 10.30 6.80
C PRO A 134 7.77 9.07 7.63
N TYR A 135 8.00 7.91 6.98
CA TYR A 135 8.57 6.73 7.63
C TYR A 135 10.08 6.83 7.87
N GLY A 136 10.78 7.70 7.16
CA GLY A 136 12.21 7.91 7.34
C GLY A 136 12.62 9.33 7.01
N MET A 137 13.39 9.94 7.91
CA MET A 137 13.88 11.32 7.72
C MET A 137 14.89 11.43 6.57
N ASP A 138 15.60 10.37 6.25
CA ASP A 138 16.54 10.31 5.13
C ASP A 138 15.83 10.63 3.80
N ARG A 139 14.73 9.95 3.50
CA ARG A 139 13.93 10.19 2.30
C ARG A 139 13.18 11.52 2.32
N ALA A 140 12.67 11.91 3.49
CA ALA A 140 12.00 13.20 3.64
C ALA A 140 12.98 14.37 3.43
N ASN A 141 14.20 14.28 3.94
CA ASN A 141 15.24 15.28 3.72
C ASN A 141 15.67 15.33 2.25
N GLU A 142 15.81 14.18 1.58
CA GLU A 142 16.09 14.14 0.14
C GLU A 142 14.95 14.77 -0.67
N PHE A 143 13.69 14.44 -0.35
CA PHE A 143 12.51 15.02 -0.99
C PHE A 143 12.48 16.55 -0.87
N ARG A 144 12.78 17.09 0.31
CA ARG A 144 12.82 18.55 0.55
C ARG A 144 14.06 19.22 -0.07
N GLY A 145 15.21 18.56 -0.02
CA GLY A 145 16.48 19.13 -0.46
C GLY A 145 16.77 18.96 -1.94
N ASN A 146 16.32 17.87 -2.55
CA ASN A 146 16.55 17.57 -3.97
C ASN A 146 15.42 16.71 -4.56
N LYS A 147 14.28 17.35 -4.82
CA LYS A 147 13.10 16.70 -5.38
C LYS A 147 13.37 15.96 -6.68
N SER A 148 14.22 16.53 -7.55
CA SER A 148 14.58 15.90 -8.84
C SER A 148 15.32 14.59 -8.65
N LEU A 149 16.24 14.50 -7.68
CA LEU A 149 16.95 13.27 -7.34
C LEU A 149 15.98 12.25 -6.72
N TYR A 150 15.12 12.69 -5.81
CA TYR A 150 14.09 11.84 -5.23
C TYR A 150 13.19 11.21 -6.30
N ASP A 151 12.69 12.02 -7.24
CA ASP A 151 11.84 11.54 -8.34
C ASP A 151 12.58 10.59 -9.29
N ALA A 152 13.86 10.86 -9.56
CA ALA A 152 14.71 9.97 -10.36
C ALA A 152 14.87 8.60 -9.68
N LYS A 153 15.05 8.57 -8.36
CA LYS A 153 15.09 7.32 -7.57
C LYS A 153 13.74 6.60 -7.58
N CYS A 154 12.62 7.30 -7.37
CA CYS A 154 11.29 6.71 -7.47
C CYS A 154 11.09 6.02 -8.82
N LYS A 155 11.43 6.70 -9.92
CA LYS A 155 11.35 6.16 -11.28
C LYS A 155 12.25 4.94 -11.48
N PHE A 156 13.51 5.03 -11.06
CA PHE A 156 14.48 3.93 -11.16
C PHE A 156 14.00 2.68 -10.42
N PHE A 157 13.55 2.82 -9.17
CA PHE A 157 13.08 1.69 -8.38
C PHE A 157 11.72 1.15 -8.84
N THR A 158 10.86 1.99 -9.41
CA THR A 158 9.65 1.54 -10.09
C THR A 158 9.99 0.64 -11.27
N GLN A 159 10.95 1.02 -12.11
CA GLN A 159 11.41 0.18 -13.21
C GLN A 159 12.09 -1.11 -12.73
N LYS A 160 12.84 -1.05 -11.61
CA LYS A 160 13.53 -2.22 -11.04
C LYS A 160 12.57 -3.25 -10.45
N TYR A 161 11.53 -2.81 -9.73
CA TYR A 161 10.71 -3.68 -8.89
C TYR A 161 9.25 -3.82 -9.33
N ALA A 162 8.71 -2.82 -10.01
CA ALA A 162 7.29 -2.74 -10.37
C ALA A 162 7.04 -2.81 -11.89
N ALA A 163 8.07 -3.07 -12.70
CA ALA A 163 7.88 -3.23 -14.15
C ALA A 163 6.80 -4.28 -14.43
N MET A 164 5.88 -3.97 -15.35
CA MET A 164 4.74 -4.82 -15.71
C MET A 164 5.19 -6.10 -16.44
N ASN A 165 5.80 -7.01 -15.70
CA ASN A 165 6.03 -8.37 -16.16
C ASN A 165 5.36 -9.32 -15.16
N ILE A 166 4.07 -9.61 -15.40
CA ILE A 166 3.22 -10.45 -14.55
C ILE A 166 3.86 -11.82 -14.23
N ASN A 167 4.74 -12.31 -15.10
CA ASN A 167 5.39 -13.62 -14.95
C ASN A 167 6.67 -13.59 -14.09
N GLN A 168 7.15 -12.45 -13.65
CA GLN A 168 8.43 -12.30 -12.93
C GLN A 168 8.33 -11.53 -11.61
N GLN A 169 7.15 -11.23 -11.12
CA GLN A 169 7.01 -10.58 -9.82
C GLN A 169 7.27 -11.57 -8.69
N THR A 170 8.54 -11.77 -8.40
CA THR A 170 8.97 -12.36 -7.14
C THR A 170 8.76 -11.32 -6.04
N TYR A 171 7.86 -11.61 -5.10
CA TYR A 171 7.79 -10.86 -3.86
C TYR A 171 9.11 -11.05 -3.11
N THR A 172 9.93 -10.06 -3.10
CA THR A 172 11.19 -10.10 -2.34
C THR A 172 11.00 -9.42 -0.99
N ASN A 173 11.53 -10.05 0.06
CA ASN A 173 11.70 -9.41 1.36
C ASN A 173 12.96 -8.54 1.39
N ASP A 174 13.71 -8.52 0.30
CA ASP A 174 14.90 -7.70 0.15
C ASP A 174 14.56 -6.41 -0.61
N TRP A 175 14.40 -5.36 0.16
CA TRP A 175 14.11 -4.01 -0.33
C TRP A 175 15.43 -3.24 -0.49
N ASP A 176 16.26 -3.68 -1.45
CA ASP A 176 17.49 -2.99 -1.78
C ASP A 176 17.23 -1.71 -2.59
N PHE A 177 17.45 -0.58 -1.96
CA PHE A 177 17.36 0.75 -2.55
C PHE A 177 18.74 1.39 -2.81
N THR A 178 19.74 0.58 -3.12
CA THR A 178 21.03 1.09 -3.58
C THR A 178 20.87 1.74 -4.96
N TYR A 179 21.03 3.05 -4.99
CA TYR A 179 20.98 3.83 -6.23
C TYR A 179 22.37 3.96 -6.82
N PRO A 180 22.56 3.71 -8.14
CA PRO A 180 23.87 3.82 -8.77
C PRO A 180 24.44 5.23 -8.59
N SER A 181 25.64 5.33 -8.01
CA SER A 181 26.44 6.57 -8.07
C SER A 181 26.92 6.77 -9.50
N LYS A 182 26.73 7.97 -10.02
CA LYS A 182 27.30 8.36 -11.33
C LYS A 182 28.79 8.46 -11.25
#